data_85b70ea818f42e2307d710c0f1d3ebaf
#
_entry.id   85b70ea818f42e2307d710c0f1d3ebaf
#
_cell.length_a   1.000
_cell.length_b   1.000
_cell.length_c   1.000
_cell.angle_alpha   90.00
_cell.angle_beta   90.00
_cell.angle_gamma   90.00
#
_symmetry.space_group_name_H-M   'P 1'
#
loop_
_entity.id
_entity.type
_entity.pdbx_description
1 polymer ?
#
loop_
_entity_poly.entity_id
_entity_poly.type
_entity_poly.pdbx_seq_one_letter_code
_entity_poly.pdbx_strand_id
1 'polypeptide(L)'
;MIRQWILQLGAVAMLLTPALAQQPIDGVAAVVGKEIILISDINTMLTQYAMQNKVNPFKDEALLNRLSKQVLDRMIDEKLLLIRAEEDTLIAEDERVDQVVEQQVNGFMQQAGSQEALEEYYGMSLPLIKREMRKRDANQIVIEKLRDRQFGSINVSRREVEKFYTQYQDSMPRIGETANISHILMKVKPSDDAIGTAMEKITRIRQMLDEGQDFGELALKYSEDPSAKSNKGNLGWTSRGDFVKEFEEAAYALEVDEISDIVQSQFGFHIIQLLNRQGEKINARHILIQLQPTAADEQKTVEKLKEIRQKILNGEVTFGEMALEYSDDPNVQQDRGDLGDFEVNNFQVKAFEQALKTLKVGDISEPVRTEFGYHIIKLNKKNDARVLTLEKDWQQIENIAKEYKRNQAFEDMLKNLRENVPIDVKIQI
;
A
#
# COMPACT_ATOMS: atom_id res chain seq x y z
N MET A 1 -15.23 -4.96 -4.39
CA MET A 1 -15.42 -4.36 -5.73
C MET A 1 -14.27 -4.65 -6.71
N ILE A 2 -13.19 -5.36 -6.34
CA ILE A 2 -12.04 -5.65 -7.23
C ILE A 2 -12.25 -6.96 -8.02
N ARG A 3 -13.12 -7.85 -7.58
CA ARG A 3 -13.37 -9.17 -8.21
C ARG A 3 -14.22 -9.16 -9.49
N GLN A 4 -14.90 -8.05 -9.80
CA GLN A 4 -15.77 -7.95 -10.99
C GLN A 4 -15.10 -7.37 -12.25
N TRP A 5 -13.84 -6.90 -12.15
CA TRP A 5 -13.14 -6.26 -13.28
C TRP A 5 -12.20 -7.21 -14.06
N ILE A 6 -11.95 -8.42 -13.54
CA ILE A 6 -11.08 -9.42 -14.19
C ILE A 6 -11.86 -10.26 -15.22
N LEU A 7 -13.20 -10.28 -15.18
CA LEU A 7 -14.04 -11.17 -16.01
C LEU A 7 -14.55 -10.56 -17.32
N GLN A 8 -14.17 -9.35 -17.70
CA GLN A 8 -14.62 -8.74 -18.97
C GLN A 8 -13.54 -8.55 -20.04
N LEU A 9 -12.36 -9.13 -19.88
CA LEU A 9 -11.29 -9.11 -20.91
C LEU A 9 -10.96 -10.50 -21.48
N GLY A 10 -11.87 -11.43 -21.39
CA GLY A 10 -11.79 -12.72 -22.05
C GLY A 10 -12.73 -12.76 -23.25
N ALA A 11 -12.23 -12.57 -24.45
CA ALA A 11 -12.65 -13.17 -25.71
C ALA A 11 -12.34 -12.27 -26.91
N VAL A 12 -11.08 -12.23 -27.32
CA VAL A 12 -10.75 -12.13 -28.74
C VAL A 12 -9.92 -13.36 -29.06
N ALA A 13 -10.59 -14.49 -29.21
CA ALA A 13 -10.04 -15.67 -29.86
C ALA A 13 -9.88 -15.36 -31.34
N MET A 14 -8.70 -14.96 -31.78
CA MET A 14 -8.32 -15.05 -33.18
C MET A 14 -8.12 -16.51 -33.52
N LEU A 15 -9.01 -17.05 -34.34
CA LEU A 15 -8.81 -18.28 -35.07
C LEU A 15 -7.60 -18.09 -35.99
N LEU A 16 -6.42 -18.51 -35.57
CA LEU A 16 -5.25 -18.67 -36.43
C LEU A 16 -5.24 -20.12 -36.92
N THR A 17 -5.59 -20.31 -38.18
CA THR A 17 -5.19 -21.51 -38.94
C THR A 17 -3.67 -21.66 -38.93
N PRO A 18 -3.11 -22.87 -38.79
CA PRO A 18 -1.68 -23.07 -38.87
C PRO A 18 -1.24 -23.01 -40.35
N ALA A 19 -1.04 -21.81 -40.86
CA ALA A 19 -0.11 -21.63 -41.96
C ALA A 19 1.29 -21.71 -41.34
N LEU A 20 2.17 -22.53 -41.90
CA LEU A 20 3.61 -22.49 -41.67
C LEU A 20 4.13 -21.09 -42.09
N ALA A 21 3.89 -20.09 -41.28
CA ALA A 21 4.46 -18.77 -41.45
C ALA A 21 5.88 -18.83 -40.93
N GLN A 22 6.85 -18.66 -41.82
CA GLN A 22 8.17 -18.14 -41.46
C GLN A 22 7.94 -17.03 -40.44
N GLN A 23 8.52 -17.15 -39.24
CA GLN A 23 8.48 -16.05 -38.26
C GLN A 23 9.00 -14.81 -39.00
N PRO A 24 8.23 -13.73 -39.06
CA PRO A 24 8.71 -12.51 -39.70
C PRO A 24 10.01 -12.13 -38.98
N ILE A 25 11.09 -11.95 -39.75
CA ILE A 25 12.35 -11.42 -39.21
C ILE A 25 12.01 -10.06 -38.60
N ASP A 26 12.23 -9.90 -37.29
CA ASP A 26 11.91 -8.66 -36.61
C ASP A 26 12.74 -7.52 -37.20
N GLY A 27 12.06 -6.41 -37.54
CA GLY A 27 12.71 -5.29 -38.20
C GLY A 27 13.56 -4.47 -37.22
N VAL A 28 14.69 -3.98 -37.70
CA VAL A 28 15.52 -3.03 -36.96
C VAL A 28 14.88 -1.64 -37.03
N ALA A 29 14.55 -1.08 -35.87
CA ALA A 29 14.04 0.29 -35.78
C ALA A 29 15.16 1.34 -35.75
N ALA A 30 16.21 1.09 -34.99
CA ALA A 30 17.40 1.93 -34.93
C ALA A 30 18.65 1.13 -34.55
N VAL A 31 19.82 1.68 -34.88
CA VAL A 31 21.13 1.24 -34.41
C VAL A 31 21.80 2.39 -33.67
N VAL A 32 22.21 2.17 -32.42
CA VAL A 32 22.88 3.16 -31.57
C VAL A 32 24.27 2.63 -31.20
N GLY A 33 25.30 3.15 -31.82
CA GLY A 33 26.64 2.56 -31.72
C GLY A 33 26.67 1.12 -32.20
N LYS A 34 26.77 0.15 -31.27
CA LYS A 34 26.71 -1.30 -31.55
C LYS A 34 25.37 -1.93 -31.14
N GLU A 35 24.54 -1.20 -30.45
CA GLU A 35 23.26 -1.66 -29.90
C GLU A 35 22.14 -1.53 -30.94
N ILE A 36 21.25 -2.50 -30.96
CA ILE A 36 20.11 -2.58 -31.87
C ILE A 36 18.82 -2.35 -31.07
N ILE A 37 17.91 -1.59 -31.65
CA ILE A 37 16.51 -1.43 -31.18
C ILE A 37 15.62 -2.08 -32.23
N LEU A 38 14.76 -3.00 -31.80
CA LEU A 38 13.85 -3.75 -32.68
C LEU A 38 12.47 -3.07 -32.72
N ILE A 39 11.74 -3.30 -33.80
CA ILE A 39 10.35 -2.82 -33.92
C ILE A 39 9.45 -3.50 -32.89
N SER A 40 9.70 -4.78 -32.59
CA SER A 40 8.98 -5.50 -31.53
C SER A 40 9.14 -4.87 -30.15
N ASP A 41 10.34 -4.31 -29.85
CA ASP A 41 10.60 -3.64 -28.58
C ASP A 41 9.70 -2.39 -28.44
N ILE A 42 9.58 -1.59 -29.51
CA ILE A 42 8.69 -0.42 -29.56
C ILE A 42 7.24 -0.84 -29.36
N ASN A 43 6.79 -1.88 -30.07
CA ASN A 43 5.41 -2.37 -29.97
C ASN A 43 5.08 -2.91 -28.57
N THR A 44 6.05 -3.54 -27.90
CA THR A 44 5.92 -3.99 -26.52
C THR A 44 5.68 -2.82 -25.58
N MET A 45 6.48 -1.76 -25.69
CA MET A 45 6.31 -0.55 -24.87
C MET A 45 5.00 0.19 -25.18
N LEU A 46 4.57 0.24 -26.42
CA LEU A 46 3.27 0.82 -26.80
C LEU A 46 2.10 0.01 -26.23
N THR A 47 2.22 -1.30 -26.22
CA THR A 47 1.21 -2.18 -25.61
C THR A 47 1.12 -1.98 -24.10
N GLN A 48 2.26 -1.88 -23.42
CA GLN A 48 2.30 -1.56 -21.97
C GLN A 48 1.67 -0.19 -21.68
N TYR A 49 2.00 0.81 -22.49
CA TYR A 49 1.39 2.15 -22.36
C TYR A 49 -0.14 2.09 -22.54
N ALA A 50 -0.61 1.34 -23.53
CA ALA A 50 -2.03 1.15 -23.79
C ALA A 50 -2.76 0.52 -22.59
N MET A 51 -2.17 -0.50 -21.98
CA MET A 51 -2.73 -1.17 -20.79
C MET A 51 -2.79 -0.24 -19.58
N GLN A 52 -1.70 0.47 -19.29
CA GLN A 52 -1.61 1.37 -18.13
C GLN A 52 -2.56 2.56 -18.23
N ASN A 53 -2.69 3.15 -19.42
CA ASN A 53 -3.48 4.37 -19.62
C ASN A 53 -4.91 4.10 -20.14
N LYS A 54 -5.30 2.82 -20.34
CA LYS A 54 -6.61 2.42 -20.88
C LYS A 54 -6.92 3.09 -22.23
N VAL A 55 -5.88 3.33 -23.05
CA VAL A 55 -5.95 3.95 -24.37
C VAL A 55 -5.41 2.94 -25.40
N ASN A 56 -6.05 2.84 -26.55
CA ASN A 56 -5.54 1.98 -27.62
C ASN A 56 -4.89 2.86 -28.71
N PRO A 57 -3.55 3.04 -28.69
CA PRO A 57 -2.86 3.86 -29.66
C PRO A 57 -2.92 3.30 -31.09
N PHE A 58 -3.14 1.98 -31.25
CA PHE A 58 -3.21 1.33 -32.56
C PHE A 58 -4.48 1.66 -33.36
N LYS A 59 -5.44 2.37 -32.75
CA LYS A 59 -6.67 2.84 -33.43
C LYS A 59 -6.59 4.30 -33.90
N ASP A 60 -5.53 5.01 -33.55
CA ASP A 60 -5.31 6.43 -33.89
C ASP A 60 -3.89 6.57 -34.43
N GLU A 61 -3.75 6.73 -35.74
CA GLU A 61 -2.46 6.79 -36.44
C GLU A 61 -1.60 7.98 -35.97
N ALA A 62 -2.21 9.13 -35.71
CA ALA A 62 -1.48 10.31 -35.23
C ALA A 62 -0.95 10.09 -33.81
N LEU A 63 -1.74 9.46 -32.93
CA LEU A 63 -1.33 9.09 -31.59
C LEU A 63 -0.24 8.01 -31.61
N LEU A 64 -0.42 6.99 -32.48
CA LEU A 64 0.55 5.90 -32.65
C LEU A 64 1.90 6.45 -33.07
N ASN A 65 1.95 7.28 -34.13
CA ASN A 65 3.19 7.86 -34.65
C ASN A 65 3.88 8.71 -33.57
N ARG A 66 3.13 9.56 -32.88
CA ARG A 66 3.69 10.40 -31.80
C ARG A 66 4.28 9.55 -30.68
N LEU A 67 3.55 8.53 -30.21
CA LEU A 67 4.01 7.67 -29.13
C LEU A 67 5.17 6.78 -29.59
N SER A 68 5.15 6.24 -30.81
CA SER A 68 6.25 5.46 -31.37
C SER A 68 7.54 6.26 -31.41
N LYS A 69 7.45 7.53 -31.82
CA LYS A 69 8.62 8.43 -31.81
C LYS A 69 9.14 8.66 -30.39
N GLN A 70 8.25 8.94 -29.45
CA GLN A 70 8.65 9.17 -28.04
C GLN A 70 9.29 7.91 -27.43
N VAL A 71 8.74 6.73 -27.73
CA VAL A 71 9.28 5.44 -27.25
C VAL A 71 10.66 5.20 -27.86
N LEU A 72 10.80 5.39 -29.18
CA LEU A 72 12.07 5.21 -29.88
C LEU A 72 13.15 6.18 -29.34
N ASP A 73 12.82 7.46 -29.17
CA ASP A 73 13.74 8.45 -28.62
C ASP A 73 14.21 8.05 -27.21
N ARG A 74 13.29 7.58 -26.37
CA ARG A 74 13.60 7.09 -25.02
C ARG A 74 14.50 5.85 -25.05
N MET A 75 14.23 4.91 -25.96
CA MET A 75 15.08 3.70 -26.10
C MET A 75 16.47 4.05 -26.61
N ILE A 76 16.59 5.04 -27.51
CA ILE A 76 17.88 5.56 -27.97
C ILE A 76 18.65 6.15 -26.78
N ASP A 77 17.99 6.99 -25.96
CA ASP A 77 18.61 7.57 -24.77
C ASP A 77 19.07 6.50 -23.78
N GLU A 78 18.25 5.47 -23.54
CA GLU A 78 18.64 4.34 -22.70
C GLU A 78 19.89 3.65 -23.21
N LYS A 79 19.97 3.36 -24.54
CA LYS A 79 21.15 2.75 -25.16
C LYS A 79 22.41 3.64 -25.05
N LEU A 80 22.26 4.94 -25.24
CA LEU A 80 23.36 5.90 -25.07
C LEU A 80 23.88 5.90 -23.63
N LEU A 81 22.98 5.86 -22.64
CA LEU A 81 23.36 5.82 -21.23
C LEU A 81 24.06 4.51 -20.87
N LEU A 82 23.61 3.38 -21.41
CA LEU A 82 24.26 2.08 -21.20
C LEU A 82 25.64 2.02 -21.83
N ILE A 83 25.82 2.57 -23.05
CA ILE A 83 27.14 2.70 -23.70
C ILE A 83 28.06 3.54 -22.80
N ARG A 84 27.59 4.66 -22.29
CA ARG A 84 28.37 5.50 -21.39
C ARG A 84 28.71 4.80 -20.08
N ALA A 85 27.77 4.04 -19.53
CA ALA A 85 27.99 3.26 -18.32
C ALA A 85 29.04 2.14 -18.53
N GLU A 86 29.03 1.51 -19.70
CA GLU A 86 30.04 0.52 -20.10
C GLU A 86 31.44 1.15 -20.20
N GLU A 87 31.56 2.33 -20.83
CA GLU A 87 32.81 3.11 -20.86
C GLU A 87 33.32 3.44 -19.45
N ASP A 88 32.42 3.75 -18.53
CA ASP A 88 32.71 4.01 -17.12
C ASP A 88 32.87 2.71 -16.28
N THR A 89 32.80 1.56 -16.90
CA THR A 89 32.91 0.21 -16.25
C THR A 89 31.89 -0.02 -15.13
N LEU A 90 30.69 0.54 -15.26
CA LEU A 90 29.62 0.36 -14.32
C LEU A 90 28.85 -0.93 -14.60
N ILE A 91 28.62 -1.71 -13.57
CA ILE A 91 27.84 -2.97 -13.62
C ILE A 91 26.76 -2.97 -12.54
N ALA A 92 25.68 -3.69 -12.78
CA ALA A 92 24.73 -4.03 -11.74
C ALA A 92 25.22 -5.27 -11.00
N GLU A 93 25.23 -5.24 -9.67
CA GLU A 93 25.51 -6.42 -8.87
C GLU A 93 24.36 -7.41 -8.99
N ASP A 94 24.66 -8.67 -9.32
CA ASP A 94 23.67 -9.72 -9.51
C ASP A 94 22.73 -9.89 -8.32
N GLU A 95 23.29 -9.87 -7.11
CA GLU A 95 22.52 -10.01 -5.87
C GLU A 95 21.49 -8.89 -5.70
N ARG A 96 21.85 -7.65 -6.01
CA ARG A 96 20.94 -6.50 -5.96
C ARG A 96 19.82 -6.60 -6.99
N VAL A 97 20.17 -7.04 -8.21
CA VAL A 97 19.19 -7.25 -9.29
C VAL A 97 18.19 -8.32 -8.88
N ASP A 98 18.67 -9.45 -8.33
CA ASP A 98 17.83 -10.55 -7.89
C ASP A 98 16.89 -10.14 -6.77
N GLN A 99 17.35 -9.36 -5.78
CA GLN A 99 16.51 -8.82 -4.72
C GLN A 99 15.38 -7.93 -5.25
N VAL A 100 15.69 -7.03 -6.19
CA VAL A 100 14.69 -6.15 -6.81
C VAL A 100 13.64 -6.96 -7.58
N VAL A 101 14.08 -7.92 -8.39
CA VAL A 101 13.18 -8.78 -9.19
C VAL A 101 12.27 -9.62 -8.28
N GLU A 102 12.83 -10.26 -7.23
CA GLU A 102 12.03 -11.07 -6.30
C GLU A 102 10.99 -10.20 -5.56
N GLN A 103 11.36 -9.00 -5.13
CA GLN A 103 10.43 -8.07 -4.48
C GLN A 103 9.29 -7.65 -5.41
N GLN A 104 9.61 -7.30 -6.67
CA GLN A 104 8.59 -6.92 -7.66
C GLN A 104 7.66 -8.09 -7.98
N VAL A 105 8.22 -9.28 -8.23
CA VAL A 105 7.44 -10.49 -8.55
C VAL A 105 6.50 -10.86 -7.40
N ASN A 106 6.98 -10.81 -6.15
CA ASN A 106 6.15 -11.07 -4.98
C ASN A 106 5.00 -10.06 -4.86
N GLY A 107 5.27 -8.77 -5.12
CA GLY A 107 4.23 -7.73 -5.16
C GLY A 107 3.18 -7.98 -6.25
N PHE A 108 3.61 -8.36 -7.45
CA PHE A 108 2.71 -8.70 -8.55
C PHE A 108 1.90 -9.98 -8.28
N MET A 109 2.51 -11.01 -7.68
CA MET A 109 1.77 -12.22 -7.29
C MET A 109 0.70 -11.92 -6.23
N GLN A 110 0.97 -11.05 -5.26
CA GLN A 110 -0.03 -10.62 -4.29
C GLN A 110 -1.20 -9.87 -4.94
N GLN A 111 -0.92 -9.03 -5.95
CA GLN A 111 -1.96 -8.31 -6.69
C GLN A 111 -2.76 -9.22 -7.63
N ALA A 112 -2.10 -10.16 -8.30
CA ALA A 112 -2.74 -11.11 -9.21
C ALA A 112 -3.51 -12.22 -8.46
N GLY A 113 -3.12 -12.52 -7.20
CA GLY A 113 -3.70 -13.53 -6.35
C GLY A 113 -3.07 -14.91 -6.48
N SER A 114 -2.37 -15.23 -7.60
CA SER A 114 -1.62 -16.48 -7.76
C SER A 114 -0.53 -16.35 -8.85
N GLN A 115 0.38 -17.32 -8.90
CA GLN A 115 1.39 -17.44 -9.95
C GLN A 115 0.76 -17.65 -11.32
N GLU A 116 -0.23 -18.52 -11.41
CA GLU A 116 -0.93 -18.85 -12.66
C GLU A 116 -1.60 -17.61 -13.26
N ALA A 117 -2.23 -16.78 -12.43
CA ALA A 117 -2.83 -15.53 -12.87
C ALA A 117 -1.79 -14.52 -13.37
N LEU A 118 -0.60 -14.50 -12.77
CA LEU A 118 0.51 -13.67 -13.23
C LEU A 118 1.05 -14.17 -14.59
N GLU A 119 1.23 -15.47 -14.75
CA GLU A 119 1.70 -16.09 -16.01
C GLU A 119 0.68 -15.88 -17.14
N GLU A 120 -0.62 -15.98 -16.84
CA GLU A 120 -1.69 -15.69 -17.80
C GLU A 120 -1.68 -14.21 -18.22
N TYR A 121 -1.49 -13.28 -17.25
CA TYR A 121 -1.43 -11.84 -17.53
C TYR A 121 -0.26 -11.46 -18.44
N TYR A 122 0.92 -12.04 -18.22
CA TYR A 122 2.11 -11.79 -19.04
C TYR A 122 2.19 -12.67 -20.30
N GLY A 123 1.39 -13.75 -20.40
CA GLY A 123 1.46 -14.72 -21.48
C GLY A 123 2.75 -15.52 -21.52
N MET A 124 3.47 -15.63 -20.40
CA MET A 124 4.74 -16.33 -20.30
C MET A 124 4.97 -16.91 -18.88
N SER A 125 5.83 -17.94 -18.79
CA SER A 125 6.13 -18.59 -17.53
C SER A 125 6.89 -17.67 -16.55
N LEU A 126 6.73 -17.89 -15.24
CA LEU A 126 7.41 -17.12 -14.19
C LEU A 126 8.93 -17.02 -14.35
N PRO A 127 9.67 -18.11 -14.71
CA PRO A 127 11.10 -17.98 -14.97
C PRO A 127 11.44 -17.03 -16.13
N LEU A 128 10.59 -16.99 -17.16
CA LEU A 128 10.77 -16.10 -18.29
C LEU A 128 10.46 -14.64 -17.89
N ILE A 129 9.39 -14.43 -17.13
CA ILE A 129 9.05 -13.11 -16.54
C ILE A 129 10.24 -12.59 -15.73
N LYS A 130 10.79 -13.39 -14.81
CA LYS A 130 11.94 -13.03 -13.98
C LYS A 130 13.17 -12.69 -14.83
N ARG A 131 13.42 -13.43 -15.90
CA ARG A 131 14.55 -13.18 -16.80
C ARG A 131 14.43 -11.82 -17.51
N GLU A 132 13.25 -11.51 -18.04
CA GLU A 132 13.03 -10.23 -18.73
C GLU A 132 13.07 -9.04 -17.74
N MET A 133 12.51 -9.21 -16.54
CA MET A 133 12.59 -8.22 -15.47
C MET A 133 14.05 -8.00 -15.06
N ARG A 134 14.82 -9.08 -14.87
CA ARG A 134 16.24 -9.02 -14.51
C ARG A 134 17.06 -8.18 -15.51
N LYS A 135 16.85 -8.38 -16.81
CA LYS A 135 17.54 -7.61 -17.86
C LYS A 135 17.20 -6.12 -17.77
N ARG A 136 15.93 -5.81 -17.64
CA ARG A 136 15.44 -4.42 -17.52
C ARG A 136 15.97 -3.74 -16.26
N ASP A 137 15.86 -4.43 -15.12
CA ASP A 137 16.22 -3.87 -13.83
C ASP A 137 17.72 -3.72 -13.67
N ALA A 138 18.52 -4.64 -14.25
CA ALA A 138 19.97 -4.47 -14.34
C ALA A 138 20.35 -3.20 -15.11
N ASN A 139 19.74 -2.94 -16.27
CA ASN A 139 19.95 -1.71 -17.04
C ASN A 139 19.59 -0.47 -16.21
N GLN A 140 18.44 -0.50 -15.52
CA GLN A 140 18.00 0.62 -14.70
C GLN A 140 18.98 0.92 -13.55
N ILE A 141 19.45 -0.13 -12.86
CA ILE A 141 20.44 -0.01 -11.77
C ILE A 141 21.75 0.59 -12.30
N VAL A 142 22.20 0.16 -13.47
CA VAL A 142 23.42 0.71 -14.11
C VAL A 142 23.26 2.18 -14.45
N ILE A 143 22.12 2.57 -15.01
CA ILE A 143 21.81 3.98 -15.34
C ILE A 143 21.73 4.83 -14.06
N GLU A 144 21.11 4.34 -12.99
CA GLU A 144 21.11 5.02 -11.69
C GLU A 144 22.52 5.23 -11.16
N LYS A 145 23.36 4.20 -11.20
CA LYS A 145 24.78 4.30 -10.80
C LYS A 145 25.56 5.32 -11.65
N LEU A 146 25.30 5.37 -12.96
CA LEU A 146 25.90 6.36 -13.84
C LEU A 146 25.48 7.78 -13.41
N ARG A 147 24.18 7.96 -13.17
CA ARG A 147 23.63 9.25 -12.73
C ARG A 147 24.21 9.70 -11.38
N ASP A 148 24.28 8.80 -10.43
CA ASP A 148 24.85 9.09 -9.11
C ASP A 148 26.34 9.39 -9.18
N ARG A 149 27.11 8.62 -9.97
CA ARG A 149 28.54 8.83 -10.16
C ARG A 149 28.86 10.16 -10.82
N GLN A 150 28.10 10.53 -11.87
CA GLN A 150 28.34 11.75 -12.64
C GLN A 150 27.80 13.00 -11.95
N PHE A 151 26.67 12.91 -11.29
CA PHE A 151 25.92 14.07 -10.79
C PHE A 151 25.66 14.07 -9.28
N GLY A 152 25.96 12.98 -8.56
CA GLY A 152 25.71 12.85 -7.12
C GLY A 152 26.42 13.93 -6.29
N SER A 153 27.62 14.36 -6.74
CA SER A 153 28.41 15.39 -6.08
C SER A 153 28.00 16.84 -6.43
N ILE A 154 27.07 17.03 -7.40
CA ILE A 154 26.59 18.36 -7.76
C ILE A 154 25.87 18.99 -6.57
N ASN A 155 26.36 20.17 -6.17
CA ASN A 155 25.76 21.01 -5.15
C ASN A 155 25.39 22.36 -5.73
N VAL A 156 24.57 23.10 -5.00
CA VAL A 156 24.18 24.46 -5.33
C VAL A 156 24.70 25.43 -4.26
N SER A 157 25.26 26.55 -4.69
CA SER A 157 25.62 27.63 -3.81
C SER A 157 24.38 28.45 -3.43
N ARG A 158 24.46 29.19 -2.31
CA ARG A 158 23.39 30.09 -1.89
C ARG A 158 22.92 31.03 -3.02
N ARG A 159 23.84 31.59 -3.77
CA ARG A 159 23.53 32.48 -4.90
C ARG A 159 22.79 31.78 -6.03
N GLU A 160 23.11 30.51 -6.30
CA GLU A 160 22.39 29.71 -7.30
C GLU A 160 20.97 29.40 -6.84
N VAL A 161 20.75 29.09 -5.56
CA VAL A 161 19.43 28.89 -5.00
C VAL A 161 18.57 30.15 -5.09
N GLU A 162 19.12 31.31 -4.71
CA GLU A 162 18.43 32.59 -4.81
C GLU A 162 18.09 32.95 -6.27
N LYS A 163 19.02 32.71 -7.21
CA LYS A 163 18.78 32.92 -8.66
C LYS A 163 17.70 31.98 -9.19
N PHE A 164 17.77 30.69 -8.82
CA PHE A 164 16.78 29.69 -9.20
C PHE A 164 15.39 30.09 -8.69
N TYR A 165 15.30 30.47 -7.42
CA TYR A 165 14.03 30.92 -6.84
C TYR A 165 13.46 32.12 -7.57
N THR A 166 14.27 33.15 -7.84
CA THR A 166 13.83 34.34 -8.56
C THR A 166 13.32 34.00 -9.96
N GLN A 167 13.99 33.07 -10.66
CA GLN A 167 13.60 32.64 -12.00
C GLN A 167 12.32 31.83 -12.05
N TYR A 168 12.08 30.99 -11.04
CA TYR A 168 10.98 30.03 -11.02
C TYR A 168 9.94 30.31 -9.92
N GLN A 169 9.92 31.51 -9.36
CA GLN A 169 9.05 31.90 -8.26
C GLN A 169 7.58 31.59 -8.51
N ASP A 170 7.08 31.87 -9.71
CA ASP A 170 5.68 31.65 -10.09
C ASP A 170 5.32 30.15 -10.29
N SER A 171 6.34 29.32 -10.48
CA SER A 171 6.22 27.88 -10.71
C SER A 171 6.61 27.04 -9.48
N MET A 172 6.91 27.70 -8.35
CA MET A 172 7.25 26.98 -7.11
C MET A 172 6.10 26.10 -6.63
N PRO A 173 6.42 24.91 -6.11
CA PRO A 173 5.41 24.07 -5.48
C PRO A 173 4.66 24.81 -4.39
N ARG A 174 3.39 24.49 -4.23
CA ARG A 174 2.56 24.99 -3.13
C ARG A 174 2.54 23.95 -2.01
N ILE A 175 2.78 24.41 -0.80
CA ILE A 175 2.43 23.65 0.39
C ILE A 175 0.93 23.79 0.55
N GLY A 176 0.23 22.66 0.66
CA GLY A 176 -1.19 22.65 0.95
C GLY A 176 -1.50 23.29 2.30
N GLU A 177 -2.78 23.46 2.59
CA GLU A 177 -3.23 23.85 3.91
C GLU A 177 -2.80 22.78 4.94
N THR A 178 -2.14 23.20 6.03
CA THR A 178 -1.73 22.29 7.11
C THR A 178 -2.45 22.61 8.41
N ALA A 179 -2.74 21.57 9.18
CA ALA A 179 -3.34 21.67 10.50
C ALA A 179 -2.48 20.89 11.51
N ASN A 180 -2.19 21.53 12.65
CA ASN A 180 -1.69 20.84 13.83
C ASN A 180 -2.88 20.45 14.68
N ILE A 181 -2.99 19.17 15.02
CA ILE A 181 -4.13 18.63 15.73
C ILE A 181 -3.72 17.77 16.90
N SER A 182 -4.58 17.75 17.90
CA SER A 182 -4.55 16.74 18.97
C SER A 182 -5.84 15.92 18.95
N HIS A 183 -5.77 14.67 19.42
CA HIS A 183 -6.95 13.84 19.56
C HIS A 183 -7.02 13.10 20.90
N ILE A 184 -8.23 12.70 21.27
CA ILE A 184 -8.50 11.69 22.31
C ILE A 184 -9.30 10.59 21.65
N LEU A 185 -8.74 9.40 21.59
CA LEU A 185 -9.40 8.19 21.07
C LEU A 185 -10.03 7.41 22.21
N MET A 186 -11.30 7.08 22.10
CA MET A 186 -11.94 6.09 22.95
C MET A 186 -12.49 4.94 22.11
N LYS A 187 -11.96 3.72 22.33
CA LYS A 187 -12.49 2.49 21.74
C LYS A 187 -13.82 2.15 22.43
N VAL A 188 -14.79 1.74 21.62
CA VAL A 188 -16.03 1.24 22.20
C VAL A 188 -15.79 -0.14 22.78
N LYS A 189 -15.92 -0.28 24.09
CA LYS A 189 -15.73 -1.56 24.81
C LYS A 189 -17.09 -2.15 25.16
N PRO A 190 -17.27 -3.46 25.04
CA PRO A 190 -18.48 -4.13 25.50
C PRO A 190 -18.72 -3.88 27.00
N SER A 191 -19.94 -3.53 27.36
CA SER A 191 -20.34 -3.41 28.77
C SER A 191 -20.45 -4.76 29.45
N ASP A 192 -20.49 -4.75 30.80
CA ASP A 192 -20.73 -5.96 31.59
C ASP A 192 -22.04 -6.67 31.20
N ASP A 193 -23.05 -5.92 30.80
CA ASP A 193 -24.31 -6.48 30.28
C ASP A 193 -24.13 -7.21 28.94
N ALA A 194 -23.32 -6.67 28.03
CA ALA A 194 -22.97 -7.31 26.75
C ALA A 194 -22.13 -8.56 27.00
N ILE A 195 -21.16 -8.47 27.92
CA ILE A 195 -20.33 -9.62 28.35
C ILE A 195 -21.20 -10.68 28.98
N GLY A 196 -22.12 -10.33 29.91
CA GLY A 196 -23.05 -11.23 30.52
C GLY A 196 -23.93 -11.97 29.51
N THR A 197 -24.51 -11.22 28.55
CA THR A 197 -25.34 -11.79 27.49
C THR A 197 -24.55 -12.79 26.62
N ALA A 198 -23.32 -12.47 26.26
CA ALA A 198 -22.45 -13.36 25.49
C ALA A 198 -22.07 -14.63 26.30
N MET A 199 -21.78 -14.44 27.61
CA MET A 199 -21.48 -15.54 28.52
C MET A 199 -22.69 -16.47 28.67
N GLU A 200 -23.90 -15.96 28.83
CA GLU A 200 -25.11 -16.77 28.89
C GLU A 200 -25.31 -17.58 27.61
N LYS A 201 -25.10 -16.98 26.45
CA LYS A 201 -25.20 -17.68 25.16
C LYS A 201 -24.21 -18.83 25.07
N ILE A 202 -22.91 -18.57 25.34
CA ILE A 202 -21.87 -19.60 25.21
C ILE A 202 -22.05 -20.72 26.26
N THR A 203 -22.48 -20.38 27.49
CA THR A 203 -22.77 -21.34 28.54
C THR A 203 -23.91 -22.29 28.13
N ARG A 204 -24.95 -21.74 27.50
CA ARG A 204 -26.05 -22.58 26.99
C ARG A 204 -25.58 -23.52 25.88
N ILE A 205 -24.68 -23.06 25.00
CA ILE A 205 -24.11 -23.92 23.96
C ILE A 205 -23.25 -25.02 24.59
N ARG A 206 -22.45 -24.69 25.62
CA ARG A 206 -21.64 -25.68 26.35
C ARG A 206 -22.53 -26.77 27.00
N GLN A 207 -23.67 -26.40 27.59
CA GLN A 207 -24.63 -27.33 28.11
C GLN A 207 -25.22 -28.26 27.04
N MET A 208 -25.56 -27.73 25.87
CA MET A 208 -26.05 -28.54 24.75
C MET A 208 -24.99 -29.55 24.27
N LEU A 209 -23.71 -29.19 24.30
CA LEU A 209 -22.62 -30.13 24.02
C LEU A 209 -22.48 -31.21 25.07
N ASP A 210 -22.65 -30.88 26.35
CA ASP A 210 -22.67 -31.84 27.48
C ASP A 210 -23.85 -32.81 27.40
N GLU A 211 -24.97 -32.34 26.82
CA GLU A 211 -26.14 -33.17 26.51
C GLU A 211 -25.96 -34.08 25.28
N GLY A 212 -24.80 -34.00 24.61
CA GLY A 212 -24.44 -34.84 23.46
C GLY A 212 -24.90 -34.33 22.12
N GLN A 213 -25.27 -33.04 21.98
CA GLN A 213 -25.59 -32.47 20.67
C GLN A 213 -24.32 -32.33 19.82
N ASP A 214 -24.48 -32.47 18.50
CA ASP A 214 -23.33 -32.39 17.55
C ASP A 214 -22.69 -31.04 17.54
N PHE A 215 -21.37 -30.99 17.71
CA PHE A 215 -20.58 -29.78 17.76
C PHE A 215 -20.68 -28.98 16.46
N GLY A 216 -20.60 -29.64 15.30
CA GLY A 216 -20.64 -29.00 14.00
C GLY A 216 -22.00 -28.35 13.69
N GLU A 217 -23.08 -28.99 14.10
CA GLU A 217 -24.44 -28.44 13.95
C GLU A 217 -24.66 -27.23 14.88
N LEU A 218 -24.11 -27.28 16.12
CA LEU A 218 -24.16 -26.15 17.03
C LEU A 218 -23.25 -25.00 16.51
N ALA A 219 -22.06 -25.30 15.95
CA ALA A 219 -21.20 -24.31 15.33
C ALA A 219 -21.91 -23.62 14.15
N LEU A 220 -22.54 -24.41 13.26
CA LEU A 220 -23.26 -23.85 12.10
C LEU A 220 -24.43 -22.94 12.55
N LYS A 221 -25.09 -23.28 13.64
CA LYS A 221 -26.31 -22.59 14.13
C LYS A 221 -25.98 -21.36 14.96
N TYR A 222 -24.99 -21.43 15.80
CA TYR A 222 -24.77 -20.45 16.87
C TYR A 222 -23.43 -19.70 16.78
N SER A 223 -22.43 -20.26 16.08
CA SER A 223 -21.15 -19.57 15.97
C SER A 223 -21.29 -18.26 15.21
N GLU A 224 -20.71 -17.23 15.77
CA GLU A 224 -20.60 -15.88 15.16
C GLU A 224 -19.31 -15.71 14.35
N ASP A 225 -18.50 -16.77 14.23
CA ASP A 225 -17.40 -16.83 13.26
C ASP A 225 -17.98 -16.92 11.83
N PRO A 226 -17.65 -15.97 10.92
CA PRO A 226 -18.17 -15.99 9.56
C PRO A 226 -17.89 -17.28 8.79
N SER A 227 -16.77 -17.96 9.09
CA SER A 227 -16.35 -19.19 8.42
C SER A 227 -17.17 -20.40 8.86
N ALA A 228 -17.75 -20.37 10.07
CA ALA A 228 -18.48 -21.50 10.63
C ALA A 228 -19.67 -21.99 9.79
N LYS A 229 -20.27 -21.07 8.99
CA LYS A 229 -21.36 -21.40 8.05
C LYS A 229 -20.93 -22.34 6.93
N SER A 230 -19.66 -22.34 6.57
CA SER A 230 -19.11 -23.18 5.49
C SER A 230 -18.34 -24.39 6.01
N ASN A 231 -17.65 -24.26 7.15
CA ASN A 231 -16.73 -25.27 7.69
C ASN A 231 -17.20 -25.92 8.97
N LYS A 232 -18.39 -25.55 9.50
CA LYS A 232 -18.94 -26.07 10.79
C LYS A 232 -17.98 -25.83 11.97
N GLY A 233 -17.27 -24.71 11.93
CA GLY A 233 -16.26 -24.28 12.91
C GLY A 233 -14.88 -24.93 12.77
N ASN A 234 -14.66 -25.78 11.76
CA ASN A 234 -13.35 -26.43 11.55
C ASN A 234 -12.30 -25.43 11.05
N LEU A 235 -11.20 -25.29 11.80
CA LEU A 235 -10.10 -24.38 11.52
C LEU A 235 -8.97 -25.02 10.67
N GLY A 236 -9.08 -26.35 10.43
CA GLY A 236 -8.05 -27.11 9.72
C GLY A 236 -6.80 -27.37 10.56
N TRP A 237 -5.71 -27.74 9.90
CA TRP A 237 -4.40 -27.96 10.52
C TRP A 237 -3.68 -26.65 10.77
N THR A 238 -3.27 -26.42 12.03
CA THR A 238 -2.61 -25.20 12.49
C THR A 238 -1.39 -25.53 13.34
N SER A 239 -0.48 -24.57 13.45
CA SER A 239 0.76 -24.64 14.22
C SER A 239 0.73 -23.64 15.37
N ARG A 240 1.70 -23.73 16.29
CA ARG A 240 1.86 -22.70 17.34
C ARG A 240 2.13 -21.33 16.72
N GLY A 241 1.47 -20.32 17.27
CA GLY A 241 1.55 -18.94 16.81
C GLY A 241 0.47 -18.54 15.79
N ASP A 242 -0.36 -19.47 15.31
CA ASP A 242 -1.46 -19.19 14.38
C ASP A 242 -2.68 -18.60 15.08
N PHE A 243 -2.81 -18.79 16.41
CA PHE A 243 -3.94 -18.33 17.21
C PHE A 243 -3.49 -17.34 18.31
N VAL A 244 -4.47 -16.60 18.85
CA VAL A 244 -4.25 -15.79 20.06
C VAL A 244 -3.95 -16.70 21.25
N LYS A 245 -3.16 -16.16 22.18
CA LYS A 245 -2.55 -16.92 23.28
C LYS A 245 -3.55 -17.75 24.06
N GLU A 246 -4.65 -17.16 24.48
CA GLU A 246 -5.66 -17.83 25.33
C GLU A 246 -6.32 -19.00 24.60
N PHE A 247 -6.61 -18.84 23.32
CA PHE A 247 -7.15 -19.89 22.47
C PHE A 247 -6.12 -21.00 22.26
N GLU A 248 -4.89 -20.64 21.95
CA GLU A 248 -3.79 -21.58 21.69
C GLU A 248 -3.50 -22.44 22.94
N GLU A 249 -3.34 -21.81 24.10
CA GLU A 249 -3.11 -22.52 25.36
C GLU A 249 -4.21 -23.55 25.66
N ALA A 250 -5.47 -23.15 25.46
CA ALA A 250 -6.59 -24.05 25.66
C ALA A 250 -6.62 -25.21 24.63
N ALA A 251 -6.45 -24.88 23.32
CA ALA A 251 -6.48 -25.88 22.25
C ALA A 251 -5.38 -26.95 22.37
N TYR A 252 -4.17 -26.52 22.77
CA TYR A 252 -3.05 -27.43 22.97
C TYR A 252 -3.11 -28.26 24.27
N ALA A 253 -3.91 -27.83 25.25
CA ALA A 253 -4.14 -28.58 26.48
C ALA A 253 -5.11 -29.76 26.30
N LEU A 254 -5.96 -29.75 25.25
CA LEU A 254 -6.98 -30.78 25.02
C LEU A 254 -6.37 -32.09 24.53
N GLU A 255 -7.01 -33.18 24.88
CA GLU A 255 -6.86 -34.50 24.25
C GLU A 255 -7.69 -34.56 22.96
N VAL A 256 -7.40 -35.56 22.09
CA VAL A 256 -8.18 -35.74 20.86
C VAL A 256 -9.63 -36.08 21.23
N ASP A 257 -10.57 -35.43 20.54
CA ASP A 257 -12.02 -35.44 20.75
C ASP A 257 -12.52 -34.72 22.03
N GLU A 258 -11.61 -34.17 22.83
CA GLU A 258 -11.97 -33.39 24.01
C GLU A 258 -12.51 -32.01 23.63
N ILE A 259 -13.49 -31.53 24.43
CA ILE A 259 -14.10 -30.19 24.30
C ILE A 259 -13.66 -29.34 25.49
N SER A 260 -13.14 -28.13 25.20
CA SER A 260 -12.66 -27.20 26.22
C SER A 260 -13.79 -26.68 27.13
N ASP A 261 -13.41 -26.15 28.28
CA ASP A 261 -14.20 -25.15 28.97
C ASP A 261 -14.38 -23.88 28.10
N ILE A 262 -15.17 -22.92 28.61
CA ILE A 262 -15.36 -21.65 27.93
C ILE A 262 -14.05 -20.85 28.03
N VAL A 263 -13.47 -20.51 26.89
CA VAL A 263 -12.21 -19.74 26.75
C VAL A 263 -12.51 -18.32 26.33
N GLN A 264 -12.05 -17.34 27.10
CA GLN A 264 -12.20 -15.94 26.74
C GLN A 264 -10.94 -15.44 25.99
N SER A 265 -11.13 -14.74 24.90
CA SER A 265 -10.08 -14.04 24.15
C SER A 265 -10.52 -12.60 23.83
N GLN A 266 -9.65 -11.84 23.16
CA GLN A 266 -10.01 -10.51 22.65
C GLN A 266 -11.14 -10.52 21.62
N PHE A 267 -11.44 -11.66 20.99
CA PHE A 267 -12.51 -11.82 20.00
C PHE A 267 -13.85 -12.21 20.63
N GLY A 268 -13.85 -12.76 21.83
CA GLY A 268 -15.06 -13.24 22.49
C GLY A 268 -14.85 -14.49 23.30
N PHE A 269 -15.94 -15.22 23.46
CA PHE A 269 -15.95 -16.51 24.15
C PHE A 269 -15.94 -17.67 23.14
N HIS A 270 -15.05 -18.61 23.38
CA HIS A 270 -14.87 -19.81 22.55
C HIS A 270 -15.17 -21.10 23.29
N ILE A 271 -15.70 -22.07 22.59
CA ILE A 271 -15.62 -23.48 22.95
C ILE A 271 -14.83 -24.15 21.85
N ILE A 272 -13.81 -24.92 22.21
CA ILE A 272 -12.84 -25.52 21.28
C ILE A 272 -12.95 -27.03 21.41
N GLN A 273 -12.85 -27.73 20.27
CA GLN A 273 -12.70 -29.19 20.27
C GLN A 273 -11.46 -29.55 19.45
N LEU A 274 -10.59 -30.37 20.01
CA LEU A 274 -9.46 -30.93 19.30
C LEU A 274 -9.91 -32.16 18.50
N LEU A 275 -9.83 -32.11 17.20
CA LEU A 275 -10.20 -33.19 16.30
C LEU A 275 -9.05 -34.16 16.04
N ASN A 276 -7.82 -33.66 15.96
CA ASN A 276 -6.65 -34.49 15.69
C ASN A 276 -5.35 -33.76 16.05
N ARG A 277 -4.25 -34.53 16.26
CA ARG A 277 -2.94 -34.00 16.58
C ARG A 277 -1.87 -34.77 15.82
N GLN A 278 -0.92 -34.05 15.20
CA GLN A 278 0.21 -34.62 14.48
C GLN A 278 1.50 -33.84 14.84
N GLY A 279 2.22 -34.36 15.84
CA GLY A 279 3.37 -33.65 16.41
C GLY A 279 2.96 -32.29 16.98
N GLU A 280 3.56 -31.22 16.53
CA GLU A 280 3.25 -29.85 16.95
C GLU A 280 2.03 -29.25 16.21
N LYS A 281 1.46 -29.94 15.23
CA LYS A 281 0.26 -29.46 14.53
C LYS A 281 -1.01 -30.05 15.17
N ILE A 282 -2.02 -29.20 15.24
CA ILE A 282 -3.35 -29.56 15.72
C ILE A 282 -4.39 -29.27 14.64
N ASN A 283 -5.44 -30.09 14.60
CA ASN A 283 -6.67 -29.83 13.87
C ASN A 283 -7.79 -29.63 14.87
N ALA A 284 -8.31 -28.41 14.93
CA ALA A 284 -9.35 -28.07 15.92
C ALA A 284 -10.57 -27.45 15.22
N ARG A 285 -11.70 -27.49 15.92
CA ARG A 285 -12.88 -26.72 15.56
C ARG A 285 -13.36 -25.91 16.76
N HIS A 286 -14.05 -24.78 16.47
CA HIS A 286 -14.53 -23.92 17.53
C HIS A 286 -15.94 -23.38 17.30
N ILE A 287 -16.56 -22.93 18.37
CA ILE A 287 -17.74 -22.09 18.39
C ILE A 287 -17.35 -20.79 19.04
N LEU A 288 -17.58 -19.68 18.35
CA LEU A 288 -17.27 -18.32 18.82
C LEU A 288 -18.57 -17.55 19.07
N ILE A 289 -18.71 -16.96 20.25
CA ILE A 289 -19.65 -15.88 20.51
C ILE A 289 -18.83 -14.61 20.69
N GLN A 290 -18.98 -13.67 19.74
CA GLN A 290 -18.18 -12.45 19.68
C GLN A 290 -18.57 -11.48 20.80
N LEU A 291 -17.57 -10.82 21.38
CA LEU A 291 -17.78 -9.68 22.26
C LEU A 291 -17.83 -8.41 21.42
N GLN A 292 -19.01 -8.10 20.90
CA GLN A 292 -19.24 -6.88 20.16
C GLN A 292 -19.90 -5.83 21.05
N PRO A 293 -19.41 -4.56 21.01
CA PRO A 293 -20.09 -3.47 21.66
C PRO A 293 -21.51 -3.27 21.11
N THR A 294 -22.42 -2.94 22.00
CA THR A 294 -23.81 -2.61 21.64
C THR A 294 -23.95 -1.13 21.25
N ALA A 295 -25.09 -0.75 20.67
CA ALA A 295 -25.42 0.66 20.44
C ALA A 295 -25.45 1.48 21.74
N ALA A 296 -25.81 0.85 22.87
CA ALA A 296 -25.76 1.50 24.18
C ALA A 296 -24.32 1.78 24.64
N ASP A 297 -23.37 0.88 24.31
CA ASP A 297 -21.96 1.07 24.61
C ASP A 297 -21.35 2.18 23.75
N GLU A 298 -21.73 2.25 22.46
CA GLU A 298 -21.35 3.38 21.60
C GLU A 298 -21.86 4.69 22.18
N GLN A 299 -23.12 4.74 22.60
CA GLN A 299 -23.70 5.95 23.18
C GLN A 299 -23.01 6.38 24.46
N LYS A 300 -22.69 5.44 25.38
CA LYS A 300 -21.91 5.72 26.59
C LYS A 300 -20.53 6.30 26.27
N THR A 301 -19.87 5.76 25.25
CA THR A 301 -18.56 6.26 24.80
C THR A 301 -18.67 7.70 24.28
N VAL A 302 -19.68 7.98 23.46
CA VAL A 302 -19.96 9.32 22.93
C VAL A 302 -20.27 10.30 24.06
N GLU A 303 -21.12 9.93 25.02
CA GLU A 303 -21.47 10.75 26.18
C GLU A 303 -20.24 11.06 27.04
N LYS A 304 -19.38 10.06 27.26
CA LYS A 304 -18.13 10.24 28.00
C LYS A 304 -17.18 11.22 27.29
N LEU A 305 -17.03 11.10 25.98
CA LEU A 305 -16.24 12.07 25.20
C LEU A 305 -16.82 13.49 25.24
N LYS A 306 -18.16 13.62 25.22
CA LYS A 306 -18.81 14.92 25.38
C LYS A 306 -18.58 15.53 26.77
N GLU A 307 -18.60 14.71 27.82
CA GLU A 307 -18.25 15.14 29.18
C GLU A 307 -16.81 15.64 29.25
N ILE A 308 -15.85 14.86 28.72
CA ILE A 308 -14.44 15.23 28.67
C ILE A 308 -14.27 16.54 27.91
N ARG A 309 -14.87 16.63 26.70
CA ARG A 309 -14.87 17.86 25.91
C ARG A 309 -15.37 19.08 26.69
N GLN A 310 -16.48 18.92 27.41
CA GLN A 310 -17.05 20.03 28.19
C GLN A 310 -16.15 20.49 29.32
N LYS A 311 -15.47 19.55 30.06
CA LYS A 311 -14.50 19.90 31.09
C LYS A 311 -13.31 20.69 30.53
N ILE A 312 -12.84 20.30 29.34
CA ILE A 312 -11.74 21.01 28.67
C ILE A 312 -12.20 22.41 28.25
N LEU A 313 -13.40 22.53 27.66
CA LEU A 313 -13.95 23.81 27.23
C LEU A 313 -14.19 24.77 28.39
N ASN A 314 -14.55 24.25 29.58
CA ASN A 314 -14.72 25.05 30.79
C ASN A 314 -13.34 25.47 31.41
N GLY A 315 -12.23 24.93 30.90
CA GLY A 315 -10.91 25.23 31.45
C GLY A 315 -10.59 24.51 32.78
N GLU A 316 -11.40 23.51 33.15
CA GLU A 316 -11.20 22.72 34.39
C GLU A 316 -9.96 21.83 34.30
N VAL A 317 -9.65 21.36 33.09
CA VAL A 317 -8.55 20.43 32.77
C VAL A 317 -7.98 20.75 31.39
N THR A 318 -6.75 20.33 31.13
CA THR A 318 -6.14 20.48 29.81
C THR A 318 -6.48 19.30 28.90
N PHE A 319 -6.40 19.50 27.57
CA PHE A 319 -6.60 18.45 26.59
C PHE A 319 -5.61 17.30 26.79
N GLY A 320 -4.33 17.62 27.02
CA GLY A 320 -3.26 16.62 27.20
C GLY A 320 -3.43 15.79 28.49
N GLU A 321 -3.97 16.37 29.59
CA GLU A 321 -4.29 15.61 30.80
C GLU A 321 -5.42 14.61 30.53
N MET A 322 -6.48 15.05 29.84
CA MET A 322 -7.58 14.16 29.49
C MET A 322 -7.16 13.09 28.46
N ALA A 323 -6.25 13.43 27.55
CA ALA A 323 -5.68 12.44 26.64
C ALA A 323 -4.92 11.34 27.40
N LEU A 324 -4.06 11.72 28.34
CA LEU A 324 -3.31 10.76 29.18
C LEU A 324 -4.21 9.85 30.02
N GLU A 325 -5.34 10.39 30.50
CA GLU A 325 -6.25 9.67 31.39
C GLU A 325 -7.22 8.75 30.64
N TYR A 326 -7.70 9.18 29.47
CA TYR A 326 -8.83 8.52 28.79
C TYR A 326 -8.53 7.99 27.38
N SER A 327 -7.43 8.40 26.75
CA SER A 327 -7.19 7.98 25.37
C SER A 327 -6.68 6.55 25.30
N ASP A 328 -7.31 5.77 24.43
CA ASP A 328 -6.87 4.41 24.05
C ASP A 328 -5.80 4.43 22.91
N ASP A 329 -5.24 5.61 22.58
CA ASP A 329 -4.15 5.71 21.60
C ASP A 329 -2.86 5.12 22.19
N PRO A 330 -2.18 4.19 21.49
CA PRO A 330 -0.96 3.57 21.99
C PRO A 330 0.20 4.56 22.28
N ASN A 331 0.23 5.70 21.59
CA ASN A 331 1.31 6.68 21.69
C ASN A 331 1.03 7.79 22.74
N VAL A 332 -0.16 7.80 23.31
CA VAL A 332 -0.63 8.91 24.18
C VAL A 332 0.29 9.23 25.34
N GLN A 333 1.03 8.25 25.85
CA GLN A 333 2.01 8.47 26.95
C GLN A 333 3.20 9.33 26.50
N GLN A 334 3.50 9.37 25.20
CA GLN A 334 4.61 10.11 24.62
C GLN A 334 4.17 11.49 24.11
N ASP A 335 3.06 11.55 23.40
CA ASP A 335 2.59 12.73 22.65
C ASP A 335 1.43 13.48 23.35
N ARG A 336 0.82 12.88 24.40
CA ARG A 336 -0.34 13.45 25.11
C ARG A 336 -1.51 13.79 24.15
N GLY A 337 -1.63 12.97 23.10
CA GLY A 337 -2.62 13.12 22.08
C GLY A 337 -2.28 14.15 20.99
N ASP A 338 -1.09 14.76 20.98
CA ASP A 338 -0.63 15.65 19.91
C ASP A 338 -0.16 14.82 18.72
N LEU A 339 -0.89 14.89 17.61
CA LEU A 339 -0.56 14.18 16.38
C LEU A 339 0.40 14.94 15.46
N GLY A 340 0.70 16.21 15.77
CA GLY A 340 1.58 17.07 14.97
C GLY A 340 0.88 17.71 13.77
N ASP A 341 1.68 18.07 12.75
CA ASP A 341 1.23 18.80 11.56
C ASP A 341 0.87 17.84 10.42
N PHE A 342 -0.31 18.03 9.82
CA PHE A 342 -0.81 17.26 8.67
C PHE A 342 -1.29 18.18 7.55
N GLU A 343 -1.16 17.75 6.31
CA GLU A 343 -1.87 18.37 5.19
C GLU A 343 -3.37 18.05 5.28
N VAL A 344 -4.21 19.09 5.28
CA VAL A 344 -5.66 18.96 5.51
C VAL A 344 -6.35 18.05 4.48
N ASN A 345 -5.83 17.98 3.26
CA ASN A 345 -6.41 17.16 2.18
C ASN A 345 -5.79 15.75 2.07
N ASN A 346 -4.87 15.39 2.94
CA ASN A 346 -4.12 14.13 2.87
C ASN A 346 -4.25 13.28 4.15
N PHE A 347 -5.33 13.44 4.90
CA PHE A 347 -5.61 12.57 6.04
C PHE A 347 -5.97 11.16 5.58
N GLN A 348 -5.32 10.15 6.14
CA GLN A 348 -5.69 8.75 5.94
C GLN A 348 -7.12 8.50 6.45
N VAL A 349 -7.48 9.11 7.58
CA VAL A 349 -8.81 9.03 8.19
C VAL A 349 -9.66 10.19 7.69
N LYS A 350 -10.49 9.96 6.69
CA LYS A 350 -11.34 11.01 6.08
C LYS A 350 -12.30 11.70 7.04
N ALA A 351 -12.67 11.03 8.13
CA ALA A 351 -13.51 11.61 9.16
C ALA A 351 -12.84 12.81 9.87
N PHE A 352 -11.50 12.79 10.00
CA PHE A 352 -10.74 13.92 10.54
C PHE A 352 -10.77 15.11 9.59
N GLU A 353 -10.58 14.89 8.30
CA GLU A 353 -10.67 15.93 7.27
C GLU A 353 -12.04 16.66 7.34
N GLN A 354 -13.13 15.89 7.48
CA GLN A 354 -14.47 16.44 7.55
C GLN A 354 -14.67 17.28 8.83
N ALA A 355 -14.20 16.80 9.98
CA ALA A 355 -14.28 17.52 11.23
C ALA A 355 -13.50 18.85 11.18
N LEU A 356 -12.30 18.83 10.61
CA LEU A 356 -11.44 20.03 10.52
C LEU A 356 -11.99 21.13 9.62
N LYS A 357 -12.88 20.81 8.67
CA LYS A 357 -13.52 21.83 7.81
C LYS A 357 -14.38 22.83 8.59
N THR A 358 -14.88 22.43 9.75
CA THR A 358 -15.79 23.25 10.58
C THR A 358 -15.11 23.87 11.80
N LEU A 359 -13.90 23.40 12.17
CA LEU A 359 -13.20 23.87 13.36
C LEU A 359 -12.39 25.14 13.09
N LYS A 360 -12.38 26.03 14.07
CA LYS A 360 -11.43 27.15 14.18
C LYS A 360 -10.28 26.75 15.09
N VAL A 361 -9.17 27.47 14.98
CA VAL A 361 -8.01 27.25 15.88
C VAL A 361 -8.45 27.42 17.33
N GLY A 362 -8.17 26.42 18.14
CA GLY A 362 -8.58 26.29 19.53
C GLY A 362 -9.85 25.48 19.77
N ASP A 363 -10.67 25.27 18.74
CA ASP A 363 -11.92 24.50 18.86
C ASP A 363 -11.64 23.00 19.04
N ILE A 364 -12.60 22.32 19.69
CA ILE A 364 -12.63 20.88 19.88
C ILE A 364 -13.89 20.33 19.19
N SER A 365 -13.74 19.31 18.37
CA SER A 365 -14.84 18.69 17.64
C SER A 365 -15.86 18.03 18.57
N GLU A 366 -17.08 17.83 18.08
CA GLU A 366 -17.93 16.77 18.61
C GLU A 366 -17.29 15.40 18.41
N PRO A 367 -17.74 14.34 19.14
CA PRO A 367 -17.22 12.99 18.92
C PRO A 367 -17.37 12.52 17.48
N VAL A 368 -16.25 12.15 16.85
CA VAL A 368 -16.14 11.70 15.46
C VAL A 368 -15.91 10.21 15.42
N ARG A 369 -16.74 9.45 14.70
CA ARG A 369 -16.59 8.00 14.54
C ARG A 369 -15.54 7.67 13.49
N THR A 370 -14.68 6.70 13.79
CA THR A 370 -13.72 6.09 12.85
C THR A 370 -13.75 4.56 13.00
N GLU A 371 -12.96 3.86 12.23
CA GLU A 371 -12.74 2.41 12.38
C GLU A 371 -12.04 2.04 13.71
N PHE A 372 -11.33 2.98 14.34
CA PHE A 372 -10.63 2.77 15.61
C PHE A 372 -11.50 3.03 16.84
N GLY A 373 -12.63 3.70 16.69
CA GLY A 373 -13.48 4.13 17.79
C GLY A 373 -14.03 5.55 17.58
N TYR A 374 -14.26 6.24 18.68
CA TYR A 374 -14.69 7.65 18.67
C TYR A 374 -13.55 8.56 19.09
N HIS A 375 -13.46 9.70 18.45
CA HIS A 375 -12.43 10.71 18.72
C HIS A 375 -13.06 12.06 19.00
N ILE A 376 -12.48 12.85 19.91
CA ILE A 376 -12.58 14.30 19.88
C ILE A 376 -11.25 14.86 19.38
N ILE A 377 -11.31 15.86 18.51
CA ILE A 377 -10.18 16.43 17.78
C ILE A 377 -10.07 17.89 18.15
N LYS A 378 -8.91 18.35 18.60
CA LYS A 378 -8.61 19.76 18.82
C LYS A 378 -7.76 20.29 17.69
N LEU A 379 -8.15 21.41 17.12
CA LEU A 379 -7.35 22.14 16.13
C LEU A 379 -6.42 23.11 16.87
N ASN A 380 -5.13 22.75 16.98
CA ASN A 380 -4.15 23.57 17.68
C ASN A 380 -3.65 24.74 16.84
N LYS A 381 -3.42 24.49 15.53
CA LYS A 381 -2.92 25.48 14.58
C LYS A 381 -3.42 25.15 13.17
N LYS A 382 -3.63 26.20 12.39
CA LYS A 382 -3.95 26.08 10.98
C LYS A 382 -3.07 27.04 10.19
N ASN A 383 -2.44 26.52 9.12
CA ASN A 383 -1.65 27.34 8.22
C ASN A 383 -2.29 27.25 6.84
N ASP A 384 -2.53 28.40 6.23
CA ASP A 384 -3.09 28.48 4.88
C ASP A 384 -2.12 27.90 3.84
N ALA A 385 -2.68 27.42 2.74
CA ALA A 385 -1.90 27.00 1.60
C ALA A 385 -1.06 28.19 1.10
N ARG A 386 0.24 27.95 0.87
CA ARG A 386 1.17 28.98 0.46
C ARG A 386 2.20 28.45 -0.55
N VAL A 387 2.77 29.32 -1.31
CA VAL A 387 3.95 29.02 -2.13
C VAL A 387 5.18 28.95 -1.23
N LEU A 388 6.17 28.15 -1.61
CA LEU A 388 7.46 28.10 -0.93
C LEU A 388 8.13 29.48 -0.96
N THR A 389 8.76 29.86 0.16
CA THR A 389 9.52 31.12 0.28
C THR A 389 10.93 30.85 0.78
N LEU A 390 11.92 31.62 0.29
CA LEU A 390 13.32 31.47 0.71
C LEU A 390 13.51 31.62 2.22
N GLU A 391 12.69 32.45 2.86
CA GLU A 391 12.78 32.70 4.30
C GLU A 391 12.38 31.48 5.15
N LYS A 392 11.33 30.77 4.73
CA LYS A 392 10.71 29.68 5.51
C LYS A 392 11.13 28.30 5.04
N ASP A 393 11.47 28.18 3.75
CA ASP A 393 11.59 26.87 3.08
C ASP A 393 12.93 26.70 2.36
N TRP A 394 13.98 27.32 2.88
CA TRP A 394 15.30 27.33 2.25
C TRP A 394 15.77 25.93 1.83
N GLN A 395 15.73 24.96 2.77
CA GLN A 395 16.21 23.61 2.51
C GLN A 395 15.45 22.91 1.39
N GLN A 396 14.14 23.12 1.33
CA GLN A 396 13.30 22.53 0.30
C GLN A 396 13.58 23.14 -1.07
N ILE A 397 13.73 24.47 -1.13
CA ILE A 397 14.08 25.19 -2.35
C ILE A 397 15.49 24.82 -2.81
N GLU A 398 16.44 24.69 -1.88
CA GLU A 398 17.80 24.22 -2.17
C GLU A 398 17.80 22.83 -2.80
N ASN A 399 17.01 21.89 -2.26
CA ASN A 399 16.87 20.54 -2.81
C ASN A 399 16.27 20.58 -4.23
N ILE A 400 15.24 21.40 -4.45
CA ILE A 400 14.63 21.56 -5.78
C ILE A 400 15.64 22.15 -6.77
N ALA A 401 16.38 23.20 -6.37
CA ALA A 401 17.41 23.82 -7.19
C ALA A 401 18.55 22.85 -7.53
N LYS A 402 18.93 22.01 -6.55
CA LYS A 402 19.94 20.95 -6.73
C LYS A 402 19.50 19.91 -7.73
N GLU A 403 18.28 19.41 -7.61
CA GLU A 403 17.72 18.43 -8.56
C GLU A 403 17.54 19.05 -9.96
N TYR A 404 17.14 20.30 -10.05
CA TYR A 404 17.07 21.02 -11.32
C TYR A 404 18.45 21.09 -12.01
N LYS A 405 19.50 21.47 -11.27
CA LYS A 405 20.88 21.55 -11.78
C LYS A 405 21.39 20.17 -12.21
N ARG A 406 21.09 19.12 -11.45
CA ARG A 406 21.43 17.74 -11.80
C ARG A 406 20.73 17.29 -13.08
N ASN A 407 19.44 17.61 -13.22
CA ASN A 407 18.69 17.29 -14.43
C ASN A 407 19.22 18.04 -15.64
N GLN A 408 19.58 19.32 -15.51
CA GLN A 408 20.22 20.05 -16.60
C GLN A 408 21.55 19.40 -17.02
N ALA A 409 22.40 19.06 -16.07
CA ALA A 409 23.67 18.38 -16.37
C ALA A 409 23.46 17.00 -17.03
N PHE A 410 22.42 16.30 -16.66
CA PHE A 410 22.03 15.03 -17.28
C PHE A 410 21.55 15.22 -18.72
N GLU A 411 20.70 16.20 -18.99
CA GLU A 411 20.25 16.54 -20.35
C GLU A 411 21.41 16.99 -21.24
N ASP A 412 22.34 17.79 -20.71
CA ASP A 412 23.55 18.19 -21.43
C ASP A 412 24.44 16.99 -21.78
N MET A 413 24.57 16.02 -20.86
CA MET A 413 25.27 14.75 -21.11
C MET A 413 24.57 13.95 -22.20
N LEU A 414 23.26 13.79 -22.15
CA LEU A 414 22.49 13.07 -23.17
C LEU A 414 22.64 13.72 -24.55
N LYS A 415 22.55 15.06 -24.61
CA LYS A 415 22.77 15.80 -25.85
C LYS A 415 24.17 15.53 -26.41
N ASN A 416 25.18 15.58 -25.56
CA ASN A 416 26.57 15.29 -25.98
C ASN A 416 26.71 13.84 -26.49
N LEU A 417 26.09 12.86 -25.82
CA LEU A 417 26.10 11.48 -26.26
C LEU A 417 25.40 11.30 -27.62
N ARG A 418 24.29 11.99 -27.86
CA ARG A 418 23.58 11.97 -29.15
C ARG A 418 24.41 12.56 -30.29
N GLU A 419 25.28 13.53 -30.00
CA GLU A 419 26.19 14.15 -31.02
C GLU A 419 27.41 13.28 -31.31
N ASN A 420 27.88 12.48 -30.35
CA ASN A 420 29.16 11.78 -30.47
C ASN A 420 29.00 10.25 -30.76
N VAL A 421 27.85 9.65 -30.43
CA VAL A 421 27.57 8.23 -30.72
C VAL A 421 26.79 8.14 -32.03
N PRO A 422 27.20 7.29 -33.00
CA PRO A 422 26.45 7.10 -34.23
C PRO A 422 25.06 6.54 -33.97
N ILE A 423 24.04 7.23 -34.47
CA ILE A 423 22.64 6.81 -34.39
C ILE A 423 22.07 6.71 -35.80
N ASP A 424 21.59 5.54 -36.18
CA ASP A 424 21.01 5.25 -37.49
C ASP A 424 19.57 4.75 -37.34
N VAL A 425 18.60 5.63 -37.53
CA VAL A 425 17.16 5.30 -37.47
C VAL A 425 16.71 4.74 -38.81
N LYS A 426 16.20 3.51 -38.78
CA LYS A 426 15.82 2.73 -39.97
C LYS A 426 14.35 2.82 -40.35
N ILE A 427 13.51 3.26 -39.41
CA ILE A 427 12.05 3.38 -39.62
C ILE A 427 11.65 4.84 -39.81
N GLN A 428 10.69 5.07 -40.68
CA GLN A 428 9.96 6.35 -40.77
C GLN A 428 8.74 6.26 -39.87
N ILE A 429 8.69 7.10 -38.84
CA ILE A 429 7.57 7.22 -37.92
C ILE A 429 6.80 8.50 -38.20
#